data_dacb05877e6f6624188987d2654b45a9
#
_entry.id   dacb05877e6f6624188987d2654b45a9
#
_cell.length_a   1.000
_cell.length_b   1.000
_cell.length_c   1.000
_cell.angle_alpha   90.00
_cell.angle_beta   90.00
_cell.angle_gamma   90.00
#
_symmetry.space_group_name_H-M   'P 1'
#
loop_
_entity.id
_entity.type
_entity.pdbx_description
1 polymer ?
#
loop_
_entity_poly.entity_id
_entity_poly.type
_entity_poly.pdbx_seq_one_letter_code
_entity_poly.pdbx_strand_id
1 'polypeptide(L)'
;MTRISSYAEAEAYLLGTIDEVTSPRTSYKLDRMRALLRHLDDPQRCYPTIHVGGTSGKGSTSTMIAGALRASGKRTGLHTKPHLHSMTERACIDGLSVPCERFAETLDRAMPAIERTTSGYGRPTYYETLLALTFAYFAQEKVDVAVVEVGLGGRLDGTNVLYPVVAAITSVGYDHTEILGTAIEAIALEKAGIAKPGIPLVLGPVSGAAAAVIEAYAAQVGAPVVHAHDVVQIDEVPPLPVLGTFQRTNAVTAIAVLKQLDESLRPSRDAILRSFSELSIPGRMELVPAKPPVVFDMAHNAEKAESLVASLRESFAGRRVHYVVAIGEPKDARRILEILATLPSTFTFTSYVAAGRRAIAPSRLSTIAESIGRWGRAIGDPVEALTVARRLATMDDVVVVTGSTFVVGELREWFIPATV
;
A
#
# COMPACT_ATOMS: atom_id res chain seq x y z
N MET A 1 15.45 6.46 30.39
CA MET A 1 15.10 6.45 28.95
C MET A 1 15.89 5.35 28.27
N THR A 2 15.24 4.40 27.64
CA THR A 2 15.91 3.38 26.83
C THR A 2 16.41 4.07 25.57
N ARG A 3 17.72 4.09 25.37
CA ARG A 3 18.34 4.64 24.16
C ARG A 3 18.17 3.63 23.04
N ILE A 4 17.77 4.09 21.86
CA ILE A 4 17.68 3.27 20.63
C ILE A 4 18.96 3.51 19.83
N SER A 5 19.79 2.50 19.73
CA SER A 5 21.12 2.60 19.12
C SER A 5 21.27 1.84 17.80
N SER A 6 20.31 0.97 17.47
CA SER A 6 20.33 0.15 16.27
C SER A 6 18.93 -0.05 15.67
N TYR A 7 18.86 -0.43 14.39
CA TYR A 7 17.60 -0.78 13.74
C TYR A 7 16.90 -1.96 14.44
N ALA A 8 17.65 -2.96 14.86
CA ALA A 8 17.08 -4.11 15.58
C ALA A 8 16.38 -3.71 16.89
N GLU A 9 16.95 -2.76 17.63
CA GLU A 9 16.31 -2.21 18.83
C GLU A 9 15.08 -1.37 18.48
N ALA A 10 15.15 -0.58 17.40
CA ALA A 10 14.02 0.21 16.91
C ALA A 10 12.86 -0.70 16.47
N GLU A 11 13.16 -1.75 15.74
CA GLU A 11 12.20 -2.76 15.30
C GLU A 11 11.57 -3.48 16.49
N ALA A 12 12.37 -3.96 17.43
CA ALA A 12 11.89 -4.62 18.65
C ALA A 12 10.98 -3.72 19.48
N TYR A 13 11.35 -2.43 19.64
CA TYR A 13 10.50 -1.44 20.31
C TYR A 13 9.16 -1.28 19.63
N LEU A 14 9.14 -1.09 18.30
CA LEU A 14 7.93 -0.90 17.53
C LEU A 14 7.05 -2.16 17.52
N LEU A 15 7.64 -3.34 17.31
CA LEU A 15 6.91 -4.62 17.36
C LEU A 15 6.29 -4.87 18.74
N GLY A 16 6.94 -4.45 19.82
CA GLY A 16 6.39 -4.48 21.19
C GLY A 16 5.20 -3.54 21.40
N THR A 17 4.85 -2.71 20.43
CA THR A 17 3.64 -1.85 20.45
C THR A 17 2.47 -2.41 19.65
N ILE A 18 2.60 -3.63 19.08
CA ILE A 18 1.57 -4.26 18.22
C ILE A 18 0.41 -4.90 19.01
N ASP A 19 0.28 -4.71 20.30
CA ASP A 19 -0.84 -5.24 21.11
C ASP A 19 -2.25 -4.83 20.62
N GLU A 20 -2.33 -4.10 19.51
CA GLU A 20 -3.48 -3.32 19.10
C GLU A 20 -4.20 -3.84 17.85
N VAL A 21 -3.87 -5.01 17.34
CA VAL A 21 -4.53 -5.60 16.15
C VAL A 21 -6.04 -5.81 16.38
N THR A 22 -6.49 -5.72 17.63
CA THR A 22 -7.89 -5.90 18.04
C THR A 22 -8.51 -4.66 18.66
N SER A 23 -7.84 -3.51 18.64
CA SER A 23 -8.39 -2.30 19.26
C SER A 23 -9.68 -1.86 18.56
N PRO A 24 -10.79 -1.66 19.31
CA PRO A 24 -12.04 -1.17 18.74
C PRO A 24 -11.84 0.18 18.05
N ARG A 25 -12.67 0.50 17.04
CA ARG A 25 -12.66 1.79 16.31
C ARG A 25 -12.67 3.02 17.24
N THR A 26 -13.17 2.88 18.47
CA THR A 26 -13.16 3.91 19.52
C THR A 26 -11.76 4.31 19.97
N SER A 27 -10.71 3.53 19.67
CA SER A 27 -9.31 3.85 19.96
C SER A 27 -8.65 4.74 18.91
N TYR A 28 -9.25 4.88 17.71
CA TYR A 28 -8.74 5.74 16.62
C TYR A 28 -9.02 7.21 16.98
N LYS A 29 -8.04 7.88 17.54
CA LYS A 29 -8.12 9.28 17.96
C LYS A 29 -7.05 10.11 17.28
N LEU A 30 -7.45 11.00 16.38
CA LEU A 30 -6.51 11.95 15.75
C LEU A 30 -5.83 12.86 16.78
N ASP A 31 -6.42 13.04 17.97
CA ASP A 31 -5.86 13.90 19.02
C ASP A 31 -4.53 13.36 19.55
N ARG A 32 -4.39 12.02 19.68
CA ARG A 32 -3.11 11.40 20.07
C ARG A 32 -2.04 11.63 19.00
N MET A 33 -2.37 11.42 17.72
CA MET A 33 -1.47 11.69 16.61
C MET A 33 -1.08 13.18 16.53
N ARG A 34 -2.05 14.08 16.68
CA ARG A 34 -1.79 15.54 16.74
C ARG A 34 -0.89 15.92 17.91
N ALA A 35 -1.10 15.32 19.09
CA ALA A 35 -0.26 15.56 20.26
C ALA A 35 1.18 15.08 20.02
N LEU A 36 1.35 13.88 19.47
CA LEU A 36 2.66 13.32 19.11
C LEU A 36 3.41 14.26 18.16
N LEU A 37 2.75 14.70 17.10
CA LEU A 37 3.37 15.59 16.12
C LEU A 37 3.72 16.95 16.68
N ARG A 38 2.85 17.56 17.53
CA ARG A 38 3.19 18.79 18.24
C ARG A 38 4.42 18.65 19.14
N HIS A 39 4.57 17.50 19.81
CA HIS A 39 5.76 17.22 20.61
C HIS A 39 7.02 16.96 19.77
N LEU A 40 6.87 16.82 18.46
CA LEU A 40 7.92 16.73 17.44
C LEU A 40 8.05 18.03 16.62
N ASP A 41 7.47 19.15 17.07
CA ASP A 41 7.49 20.46 16.39
C ASP A 41 6.77 20.45 15.03
N ASP A 42 5.68 19.66 14.91
CA ASP A 42 4.79 19.56 13.72
C ASP A 42 5.55 19.30 12.40
N PRO A 43 6.39 18.27 12.28
CA PRO A 43 7.27 18.04 11.12
C PRO A 43 6.49 17.89 9.81
N GLN A 44 5.24 17.43 9.85
CA GLN A 44 4.35 17.28 8.69
C GLN A 44 3.97 18.62 8.02
N ARG A 45 4.28 19.74 8.65
CA ARG A 45 4.01 21.10 8.14
C ARG A 45 5.22 21.74 7.46
N CYS A 46 6.38 21.09 7.50
CA CYS A 46 7.62 21.65 6.95
C CYS A 46 7.70 21.58 5.41
N TYR A 47 6.80 20.86 4.77
CA TYR A 47 6.79 20.63 3.31
C TYR A 47 5.35 20.41 2.81
N PRO A 48 5.04 20.74 1.54
CA PRO A 48 3.77 20.43 0.93
C PRO A 48 3.54 18.92 0.83
N THR A 49 2.28 18.49 0.98
CA THR A 49 1.91 17.07 0.93
C THR A 49 0.82 16.81 -0.10
N ILE A 50 0.84 15.63 -0.70
CA ILE A 50 -0.22 15.08 -1.55
C ILE A 50 -0.78 13.87 -0.79
N HIS A 51 -2.10 13.84 -0.55
CA HIS A 51 -2.74 12.84 0.31
C HIS A 51 -3.60 11.89 -0.50
N VAL A 52 -3.25 10.60 -0.53
CA VAL A 52 -3.87 9.60 -1.42
C VAL A 52 -4.62 8.55 -0.62
N GLY A 53 -5.96 8.61 -0.69
CA GLY A 53 -6.90 7.62 -0.12
C GLY A 53 -7.51 6.71 -1.19
N GLY A 54 -8.37 5.80 -0.73
CA GLY A 54 -9.11 4.87 -1.59
C GLY A 54 -9.18 3.46 -1.02
N THR A 55 -9.88 2.55 -1.68
CA THR A 55 -9.87 1.11 -1.35
C THR A 55 -8.68 0.44 -2.02
N SER A 56 -8.60 0.48 -3.32
CA SER A 56 -7.54 -0.10 -4.16
C SER A 56 -6.80 0.99 -4.93
N GLY A 57 -5.57 0.72 -5.40
CA GLY A 57 -4.81 1.65 -6.25
C GLY A 57 -4.00 2.72 -5.50
N LYS A 58 -4.20 2.92 -4.19
CA LYS A 58 -3.51 3.97 -3.40
C LYS A 58 -2.00 3.96 -3.58
N GLY A 59 -1.34 2.85 -3.24
CA GLY A 59 0.11 2.72 -3.32
C GLY A 59 0.63 2.91 -4.74
N SER A 60 -0.03 2.30 -5.75
CA SER A 60 0.34 2.47 -7.16
C SER A 60 0.25 3.93 -7.60
N THR A 61 -0.88 4.60 -7.31
CA THR A 61 -1.07 6.02 -7.62
C THR A 61 -0.04 6.89 -6.90
N SER A 62 0.22 6.63 -5.61
CA SER A 62 1.24 7.36 -4.84
C SER A 62 2.64 7.18 -5.42
N THR A 63 3.01 5.97 -5.83
CA THR A 63 4.31 5.70 -6.47
C THR A 63 4.44 6.41 -7.82
N MET A 64 3.38 6.42 -8.63
CA MET A 64 3.37 7.14 -9.91
C MET A 64 3.53 8.66 -9.73
N ILE A 65 2.81 9.24 -8.75
CA ILE A 65 2.92 10.67 -8.42
C ILE A 65 4.34 10.99 -7.94
N ALA A 66 4.87 10.23 -6.98
CA ALA A 66 6.20 10.46 -6.44
C ALA A 66 7.30 10.28 -7.49
N GLY A 67 7.18 9.27 -8.36
CA GLY A 67 8.10 9.06 -9.47
C GLY A 67 8.14 10.24 -10.45
N ALA A 68 6.99 10.81 -10.81
CA ALA A 68 6.91 11.97 -11.70
C ALA A 68 7.50 13.24 -11.06
N LEU A 69 7.27 13.46 -9.77
CA LEU A 69 7.86 14.58 -9.01
C LEU A 69 9.38 14.44 -8.95
N ARG A 70 9.91 13.26 -8.63
CA ARG A 70 11.34 12.96 -8.65
C ARG A 70 11.94 13.20 -10.04
N ALA A 71 11.28 12.71 -11.11
CA ALA A 71 11.74 12.88 -12.48
C ALA A 71 11.74 14.35 -12.94
N SER A 72 11.02 15.23 -12.23
CA SER A 72 11.08 16.70 -12.42
C SER A 72 12.15 17.39 -11.60
N GLY A 73 12.97 16.63 -10.85
CA GLY A 73 14.07 17.15 -10.03
C GLY A 73 13.67 17.56 -8.62
N LYS A 74 12.47 17.20 -8.15
CA LYS A 74 12.04 17.46 -6.76
C LYS A 74 12.55 16.36 -5.82
N ARG A 75 13.11 16.75 -4.68
CA ARG A 75 13.41 15.82 -3.59
C ARG A 75 12.08 15.34 -2.98
N THR A 76 11.69 14.13 -3.29
CA THR A 76 10.33 13.65 -3.09
C THR A 76 10.27 12.59 -2.00
N GLY A 77 9.51 12.87 -0.93
CA GLY A 77 9.13 11.88 0.07
C GLY A 77 7.96 11.02 -0.40
N LEU A 78 7.97 9.74 -0.08
CA LEU A 78 6.88 8.79 -0.34
C LEU A 78 6.62 7.95 0.89
N HIS A 79 5.39 8.04 1.44
CA HIS A 79 4.88 7.11 2.45
C HIS A 79 3.88 6.15 1.82
N THR A 80 4.17 4.85 1.89
CA THR A 80 3.28 3.79 1.42
C THR A 80 3.14 2.67 2.45
N LYS A 81 2.12 1.83 2.27
CA LYS A 81 1.89 0.61 3.07
C LYS A 81 1.32 -0.53 2.22
N PRO A 82 1.49 -1.77 2.67
CA PRO A 82 2.43 -2.23 3.70
C PRO A 82 3.88 -2.16 3.19
N HIS A 83 4.86 -2.37 4.06
CA HIS A 83 6.21 -2.70 3.64
C HIS A 83 6.30 -4.18 3.25
N LEU A 84 7.26 -4.55 2.43
CA LEU A 84 7.52 -5.93 2.01
C LEU A 84 8.53 -6.61 2.94
N HIS A 85 9.65 -5.96 3.23
CA HIS A 85 10.76 -6.51 3.99
C HIS A 85 11.02 -5.74 5.28
N SER A 86 11.20 -4.43 5.17
CA SER A 86 11.64 -3.58 6.27
C SER A 86 10.68 -2.44 6.55
N MET A 87 10.54 -2.05 7.82
CA MET A 87 9.79 -0.85 8.22
C MET A 87 10.34 0.42 7.59
N THR A 88 11.60 0.42 7.19
CA THR A 88 12.28 1.52 6.51
C THR A 88 11.61 1.91 5.19
N GLU A 89 10.98 0.95 4.50
CA GLU A 89 10.22 1.17 3.27
C GLU A 89 8.99 2.10 3.45
N ARG A 90 8.57 2.33 4.69
CA ARG A 90 7.46 3.26 4.99
C ARG A 90 7.81 4.72 4.76
N ALA A 91 9.09 5.03 4.66
CA ALA A 91 9.62 6.37 4.42
C ALA A 91 10.69 6.32 3.35
N CYS A 92 10.31 6.54 2.10
CA CYS A 92 11.24 6.63 0.97
C CYS A 92 11.48 8.08 0.59
N ILE A 93 12.71 8.41 0.22
CA ILE A 93 13.05 9.67 -0.44
C ILE A 93 13.72 9.33 -1.77
N ASP A 94 13.21 9.91 -2.85
CA ASP A 94 13.70 9.69 -4.21
C ASP A 94 13.76 8.21 -4.63
N GLY A 95 12.86 7.40 -4.06
CA GLY A 95 12.74 5.97 -4.32
C GLY A 95 13.65 5.09 -3.45
N LEU A 96 14.44 5.67 -2.55
CA LEU A 96 15.28 4.96 -1.60
C LEU A 96 14.63 4.95 -0.21
N SER A 97 14.59 3.80 0.43
CA SER A 97 14.12 3.65 1.82
C SER A 97 15.01 4.41 2.79
N VAL A 98 14.45 4.86 3.92
CA VAL A 98 15.28 5.45 4.97
C VAL A 98 16.35 4.45 5.42
N PRO A 99 17.64 4.83 5.50
CA PRO A 99 18.69 3.96 6.00
C PRO A 99 18.40 3.47 7.44
N CYS A 100 18.77 2.23 7.75
CA CYS A 100 18.51 1.61 9.05
C CYS A 100 19.02 2.44 10.23
N GLU A 101 20.20 3.03 10.11
CA GLU A 101 20.79 3.89 11.13
C GLU A 101 19.98 5.18 11.32
N ARG A 102 19.54 5.79 10.21
CA ARG A 102 18.71 7.00 10.25
C ARG A 102 17.33 6.74 10.83
N PHE A 103 16.77 5.55 10.55
CA PHE A 103 15.50 5.12 11.15
C PHE A 103 15.62 5.01 12.67
N ALA A 104 16.67 4.33 13.17
CA ALA A 104 16.95 4.19 14.60
C ALA A 104 17.19 5.55 15.27
N GLU A 105 18.03 6.42 14.68
CA GLU A 105 18.26 7.79 15.18
C GLU A 105 16.97 8.62 15.25
N THR A 106 16.10 8.50 14.23
CA THR A 106 14.83 9.24 14.21
C THR A 106 13.91 8.76 15.32
N LEU A 107 13.86 7.46 15.59
CA LEU A 107 13.10 6.93 16.73
C LEU A 107 13.68 7.37 18.06
N ASP A 108 15.01 7.27 18.25
CA ASP A 108 15.67 7.71 19.49
C ASP A 108 15.34 9.18 19.83
N ARG A 109 15.43 10.06 18.83
CA ARG A 109 15.04 11.48 18.95
C ARG A 109 13.54 11.66 19.24
N ALA A 110 12.69 10.76 18.78
CA ALA A 110 11.25 10.84 19.00
C ALA A 110 10.83 10.31 20.39
N MET A 111 11.67 9.54 21.10
CA MET A 111 11.31 8.93 22.39
C MET A 111 10.77 9.91 23.43
N PRO A 112 11.35 11.12 23.65
CA PRO A 112 10.79 12.08 24.60
C PRO A 112 9.39 12.58 24.20
N ALA A 113 9.10 12.70 22.89
CA ALA A 113 7.78 13.10 22.40
C ALA A 113 6.76 11.96 22.60
N ILE A 114 7.16 10.71 22.36
CA ILE A 114 6.35 9.52 22.61
C ILE A 114 5.98 9.42 24.10
N GLU A 115 6.93 9.62 25.01
CA GLU A 115 6.69 9.58 26.46
C GLU A 115 5.73 10.69 26.90
N ARG A 116 5.92 11.92 26.44
CA ARG A 116 5.01 13.04 26.73
C ARG A 116 3.60 12.77 26.22
N THR A 117 3.49 12.21 25.00
CA THR A 117 2.20 11.84 24.41
C THR A 117 1.53 10.74 25.22
N THR A 118 2.30 9.73 25.64
CA THR A 118 1.80 8.61 26.45
C THR A 118 1.17 9.10 27.76
N SER A 119 1.80 10.05 28.42
CA SER A 119 1.32 10.60 29.71
C SER A 119 -0.01 11.36 29.60
N GLY A 120 -0.30 12.00 28.44
CA GLY A 120 -1.50 12.83 28.28
C GLY A 120 -2.61 12.21 27.42
N TYR A 121 -2.24 11.37 26.46
CA TYR A 121 -3.16 10.88 25.42
C TYR A 121 -3.16 9.35 25.27
N GLY A 122 -2.35 8.65 26.04
CA GLY A 122 -2.09 7.22 25.89
C GLY A 122 -0.96 6.93 24.89
N ARG A 123 -0.43 5.71 24.96
CA ARG A 123 0.71 5.28 24.13
C ARG A 123 0.37 5.37 22.65
N PRO A 124 1.20 6.03 21.82
CA PRO A 124 1.03 6.01 20.36
C PRO A 124 1.09 4.58 19.83
N THR A 125 0.22 4.27 18.89
CA THR A 125 0.18 2.95 18.25
C THR A 125 1.41 2.73 17.38
N TYR A 126 1.68 1.46 17.03
CA TYR A 126 2.69 1.09 16.05
C TYR A 126 2.59 1.96 14.77
N TYR A 127 1.37 2.09 14.24
CA TYR A 127 1.14 2.86 13.02
C TYR A 127 1.36 4.37 13.22
N GLU A 128 0.84 4.95 14.29
CA GLU A 128 1.04 6.37 14.61
C GLU A 128 2.51 6.70 14.82
N THR A 129 3.25 5.82 15.49
CA THR A 129 4.69 6.00 15.69
C THR A 129 5.44 5.97 14.36
N LEU A 130 5.22 4.94 13.53
CA LEU A 130 5.85 4.86 12.21
C LEU A 130 5.55 6.07 11.33
N LEU A 131 4.31 6.55 11.36
CA LEU A 131 3.90 7.71 10.58
C LEU A 131 4.58 8.99 11.08
N ALA A 132 4.68 9.18 12.40
CA ALA A 132 5.39 10.32 12.98
C ALA A 132 6.89 10.29 12.64
N LEU A 133 7.52 9.11 12.67
CA LEU A 133 8.92 8.94 12.23
C LEU A 133 9.09 9.28 10.75
N THR A 134 8.16 8.85 9.89
CA THR A 134 8.16 9.21 8.47
C THR A 134 8.14 10.72 8.26
N PHE A 135 7.22 11.41 8.95
CA PHE A 135 7.11 12.86 8.83
C PHE A 135 8.35 13.59 9.37
N ALA A 136 8.89 13.12 10.51
CA ALA A 136 10.12 13.67 11.08
C ALA A 136 11.32 13.48 10.16
N TYR A 137 11.45 12.29 9.55
CA TYR A 137 12.52 11.99 8.60
C TYR A 137 12.45 12.89 7.35
N PHE A 138 11.26 13.05 6.76
CA PHE A 138 11.07 13.93 5.61
C PHE A 138 11.41 15.39 5.93
N ALA A 139 11.06 15.90 7.11
CA ALA A 139 11.42 17.24 7.56
C ALA A 139 12.94 17.40 7.76
N GLN A 140 13.59 16.42 8.39
CA GLN A 140 15.04 16.40 8.61
C GLN A 140 15.80 16.41 7.29
N GLU A 141 15.33 15.64 6.31
CA GLU A 141 15.92 15.53 4.98
C GLU A 141 15.49 16.64 4.01
N LYS A 142 14.63 17.56 4.47
CA LYS A 142 14.18 18.75 3.71
C LYS A 142 13.61 18.37 2.33
N VAL A 143 12.65 17.45 2.29
CA VAL A 143 11.97 17.11 1.04
C VAL A 143 11.22 18.33 0.48
N ASP A 144 11.20 18.47 -0.85
CA ASP A 144 10.44 19.54 -1.52
C ASP A 144 8.94 19.28 -1.48
N VAL A 145 8.56 17.99 -1.46
CA VAL A 145 7.16 17.53 -1.43
C VAL A 145 7.08 16.10 -0.92
N ALA A 146 5.99 15.73 -0.25
CA ALA A 146 5.74 14.35 0.14
C ALA A 146 4.40 13.83 -0.37
N VAL A 147 4.39 12.59 -0.88
CA VAL A 147 3.20 11.84 -1.23
C VAL A 147 2.89 10.86 -0.12
N VAL A 148 1.68 10.92 0.45
CA VAL A 148 1.31 10.17 1.65
C VAL A 148 0.09 9.32 1.36
N GLU A 149 0.25 7.99 1.43
CA GLU A 149 -0.82 7.02 1.32
C GLU A 149 -1.58 6.90 2.65
N VAL A 150 -2.92 6.96 2.59
CA VAL A 150 -3.82 6.69 3.73
C VAL A 150 -3.69 5.24 4.19
N GLY A 151 -3.58 5.03 5.49
CA GLY A 151 -3.52 3.71 6.09
C GLY A 151 -4.84 2.95 5.97
N LEU A 152 -5.90 3.45 6.57
CA LEU A 152 -7.22 2.80 6.62
C LEU A 152 -8.33 3.84 6.65
N GLY A 153 -9.36 3.65 5.80
CA GLY A 153 -10.51 4.55 5.74
C GLY A 153 -10.12 5.92 5.17
N GLY A 154 -9.93 6.89 6.02
CA GLY A 154 -9.53 8.27 5.71
C GLY A 154 -9.77 9.21 6.87
N ARG A 155 -11.03 9.42 7.27
CA ARG A 155 -11.47 10.41 8.25
C ARG A 155 -10.75 10.32 9.59
N LEU A 156 -10.52 9.11 10.12
CA LEU A 156 -9.85 8.85 11.39
C LEU A 156 -8.45 8.23 11.22
N ASP A 157 -7.94 8.18 9.98
CA ASP A 157 -6.58 7.71 9.75
C ASP A 157 -5.55 8.69 10.29
N GLY A 158 -4.43 8.17 10.83
CA GLY A 158 -3.36 9.00 11.37
C GLY A 158 -2.80 10.02 10.35
N THR A 159 -2.89 9.72 9.05
CA THR A 159 -2.49 10.66 7.98
C THR A 159 -3.42 11.84 7.82
N ASN A 160 -4.66 11.80 8.37
CA ASN A 160 -5.62 12.88 8.23
C ASN A 160 -5.34 14.11 9.10
N VAL A 161 -4.18 14.13 9.76
CA VAL A 161 -3.59 15.33 10.37
C VAL A 161 -2.98 16.27 9.34
N LEU A 162 -2.80 15.83 8.11
CA LEU A 162 -2.25 16.61 6.99
C LEU A 162 -3.24 17.68 6.50
N TYR A 163 -2.67 18.76 5.98
CA TYR A 163 -3.38 19.75 5.18
C TYR A 163 -2.68 19.80 3.80
N PRO A 164 -3.07 18.90 2.89
CA PRO A 164 -2.34 18.67 1.64
C PRO A 164 -2.59 19.81 0.63
N VAL A 165 -1.72 19.90 -0.40
CA VAL A 165 -1.97 20.78 -1.56
C VAL A 165 -2.96 20.16 -2.55
N VAL A 166 -3.06 18.81 -2.59
CA VAL A 166 -4.07 18.04 -3.33
C VAL A 166 -4.38 16.77 -2.55
N ALA A 167 -5.65 16.40 -2.49
CA ALA A 167 -6.09 15.09 -2.00
C ALA A 167 -6.64 14.24 -3.16
N ALA A 168 -6.56 12.91 -3.05
CA ALA A 168 -7.12 12.00 -4.04
C ALA A 168 -7.81 10.79 -3.40
N ILE A 169 -8.90 10.31 -4.01
CA ILE A 169 -9.55 9.04 -3.70
C ILE A 169 -9.50 8.18 -4.96
N THR A 170 -8.66 7.14 -4.93
CA THR A 170 -8.38 6.30 -6.11
C THR A 170 -9.54 5.40 -6.50
N SER A 171 -10.25 4.85 -5.51
CA SER A 171 -11.43 3.99 -5.72
C SER A 171 -12.22 3.83 -4.41
N VAL A 172 -13.46 3.36 -4.52
CA VAL A 172 -14.29 2.93 -3.37
C VAL A 172 -14.83 1.54 -3.66
N GLY A 173 -14.62 0.61 -2.72
CA GLY A 173 -15.09 -0.77 -2.78
C GLY A 173 -15.13 -1.36 -1.37
N TYR A 174 -15.55 -2.62 -1.26
CA TYR A 174 -15.70 -3.33 0.01
C TYR A 174 -14.36 -3.87 0.49
N ASP A 175 -13.74 -3.21 1.44
CA ASP A 175 -12.54 -3.69 2.17
C ASP A 175 -12.66 -3.23 3.62
N HIS A 176 -12.11 -4.02 4.56
CA HIS A 176 -12.17 -3.71 6.00
C HIS A 176 -13.59 -3.43 6.52
N THR A 177 -14.58 -4.19 6.02
CA THR A 177 -16.00 -3.98 6.35
C THR A 177 -16.30 -4.16 7.84
N GLU A 178 -15.48 -4.94 8.55
CA GLU A 178 -15.52 -5.09 10.00
C GLU A 178 -15.23 -3.78 10.76
N ILE A 179 -14.50 -2.85 10.12
CA ILE A 179 -14.12 -1.56 10.70
C ILE A 179 -14.90 -0.41 10.07
N LEU A 180 -15.02 -0.40 8.73
CA LEU A 180 -15.61 0.72 7.98
C LEU A 180 -17.11 0.61 7.78
N GLY A 181 -17.69 -0.57 8.10
CA GLY A 181 -19.11 -0.89 7.85
C GLY A 181 -19.32 -1.59 6.52
N THR A 182 -20.52 -2.16 6.36
CA THR A 182 -20.93 -3.00 5.23
C THR A 182 -21.65 -2.23 4.11
N ALA A 183 -22.00 -0.95 4.33
CA ALA A 183 -22.62 -0.09 3.33
C ALA A 183 -21.55 0.68 2.55
N ILE A 184 -21.67 0.72 1.24
CA ILE A 184 -20.70 1.42 0.37
C ILE A 184 -20.67 2.93 0.66
N GLU A 185 -21.80 3.49 1.07
CA GLU A 185 -21.94 4.89 1.47
C GLU A 185 -21.14 5.20 2.75
N ALA A 186 -21.15 4.29 3.72
CA ALA A 186 -20.36 4.43 4.95
C ALA A 186 -18.85 4.40 4.65
N ILE A 187 -18.43 3.49 3.79
CA ILE A 187 -17.03 3.39 3.33
C ILE A 187 -16.63 4.65 2.55
N ALA A 188 -17.51 5.14 1.68
CA ALA A 188 -17.30 6.37 0.92
C ALA A 188 -17.15 7.60 1.84
N LEU A 189 -18.02 7.73 2.86
CA LEU A 189 -17.95 8.81 3.85
C LEU A 189 -16.65 8.80 4.65
N GLU A 190 -16.16 7.63 5.06
CA GLU A 190 -14.86 7.53 5.74
C GLU A 190 -13.71 8.00 4.85
N LYS A 191 -13.76 7.68 3.55
CA LYS A 191 -12.73 8.14 2.59
C LYS A 191 -12.86 9.62 2.29
N ALA A 192 -14.08 10.13 2.13
CA ALA A 192 -14.35 11.56 1.92
C ALA A 192 -13.75 12.45 3.02
N GLY A 193 -13.58 11.92 4.24
CA GLY A 193 -13.01 12.66 5.37
C GLY A 193 -11.58 13.17 5.19
N ILE A 194 -10.88 12.82 4.10
CA ILE A 194 -9.59 13.43 3.75
C ILE A 194 -9.74 14.76 3.01
N ALA A 195 -10.92 15.10 2.51
CA ALA A 195 -11.17 16.38 1.87
C ALA A 195 -10.95 17.56 2.84
N LYS A 196 -10.41 18.65 2.36
CA LYS A 196 -10.10 19.85 3.14
C LYS A 196 -10.63 21.10 2.45
N PRO A 197 -11.03 22.13 3.20
CA PRO A 197 -11.55 23.38 2.63
C PRO A 197 -10.57 24.00 1.62
N GLY A 198 -11.05 24.32 0.43
CA GLY A 198 -10.26 24.95 -0.63
C GLY A 198 -9.21 24.06 -1.32
N ILE A 199 -9.05 22.81 -0.91
CA ILE A 199 -8.06 21.88 -1.46
C ILE A 199 -8.73 20.98 -2.51
N PRO A 200 -8.19 20.87 -3.74
CA PRO A 200 -8.71 19.97 -4.76
C PRO A 200 -8.76 18.51 -4.29
N LEU A 201 -9.92 17.88 -4.45
CA LEU A 201 -10.13 16.45 -4.23
C LEU A 201 -10.27 15.76 -5.59
N VAL A 202 -9.24 15.03 -6.01
CA VAL A 202 -9.29 14.24 -7.25
C VAL A 202 -9.95 12.90 -6.99
N LEU A 203 -11.00 12.58 -7.77
CA LEU A 203 -11.68 11.29 -7.76
C LEU A 203 -11.21 10.44 -8.94
N GLY A 204 -10.69 9.26 -8.63
CA GLY A 204 -10.50 8.18 -9.60
C GLY A 204 -11.85 7.59 -10.07
N PRO A 205 -11.89 6.35 -10.53
CA PRO A 205 -13.11 5.70 -11.02
C PRO A 205 -14.04 5.33 -9.85
N VAL A 206 -14.68 6.33 -9.29
CA VAL A 206 -15.73 6.20 -8.27
C VAL A 206 -17.06 6.57 -8.89
N SER A 207 -18.10 5.77 -8.71
CA SER A 207 -19.40 5.97 -9.34
C SER A 207 -20.56 5.68 -8.40
N GLY A 208 -21.77 6.00 -8.85
CA GLY A 208 -23.01 5.70 -8.14
C GLY A 208 -23.10 6.36 -6.75
N ALA A 209 -23.64 5.61 -5.79
CA ALA A 209 -23.86 6.09 -4.42
C ALA A 209 -22.58 6.56 -3.73
N ALA A 210 -21.45 5.89 -4.00
CA ALA A 210 -20.17 6.27 -3.40
C ALA A 210 -19.69 7.65 -3.88
N ALA A 211 -19.81 7.97 -5.18
CA ALA A 211 -19.45 9.27 -5.73
C ALA A 211 -20.35 10.37 -5.13
N ALA A 212 -21.67 10.16 -5.12
CA ALA A 212 -22.62 11.12 -4.56
C ALA A 212 -22.32 11.46 -3.09
N VAL A 213 -21.95 10.48 -2.26
CA VAL A 213 -21.58 10.72 -0.85
C VAL A 213 -20.31 11.56 -0.75
N ILE A 214 -19.28 11.24 -1.56
CA ILE A 214 -18.00 11.97 -1.53
C ILE A 214 -18.21 13.41 -2.00
N GLU A 215 -18.95 13.63 -3.09
CA GLU A 215 -19.26 14.96 -3.64
C GLU A 215 -20.05 15.81 -2.67
N ALA A 216 -21.08 15.22 -2.02
CA ALA A 216 -21.86 15.92 -1.00
C ALA A 216 -20.99 16.33 0.21
N TYR A 217 -20.13 15.44 0.68
CA TYR A 217 -19.18 15.75 1.78
C TYR A 217 -18.18 16.82 1.36
N ALA A 218 -17.61 16.72 0.16
CA ALA A 218 -16.65 17.69 -0.37
C ALA A 218 -17.28 19.07 -0.51
N ALA A 219 -18.52 19.16 -1.01
CA ALA A 219 -19.28 20.40 -1.07
C ALA A 219 -19.52 21.00 0.32
N GLN A 220 -19.89 20.18 1.30
CA GLN A 220 -20.10 20.61 2.68
C GLN A 220 -18.85 21.22 3.32
N VAL A 221 -17.66 20.67 3.04
CA VAL A 221 -16.39 21.18 3.58
C VAL A 221 -15.76 22.24 2.68
N GLY A 222 -16.30 22.52 1.50
CA GLY A 222 -15.78 23.49 0.55
C GLY A 222 -14.53 23.01 -0.21
N ALA A 223 -14.40 21.71 -0.47
CA ALA A 223 -13.33 21.12 -1.28
C ALA A 223 -13.78 21.01 -2.75
N PRO A 224 -13.08 21.61 -3.72
CA PRO A 224 -13.41 21.44 -5.14
C PRO A 224 -13.12 20.00 -5.58
N VAL A 225 -14.11 19.36 -6.21
CA VAL A 225 -13.98 17.98 -6.73
C VAL A 225 -13.54 18.02 -8.19
N VAL A 226 -12.57 17.17 -8.54
CA VAL A 226 -12.06 16.97 -9.89
C VAL A 226 -12.14 15.48 -10.24
N HIS A 227 -13.00 15.12 -11.18
CA HIS A 227 -13.02 13.75 -11.69
C HIS A 227 -11.82 13.52 -12.62
N ALA A 228 -11.05 12.50 -12.33
CA ALA A 228 -9.78 12.24 -13.05
C ALA A 228 -10.01 12.05 -14.56
N HIS A 229 -11.11 11.39 -14.95
CA HIS A 229 -11.48 11.13 -16.35
C HIS A 229 -11.95 12.37 -17.13
N ASP A 230 -12.33 13.46 -16.44
CA ASP A 230 -12.71 14.71 -17.09
C ASP A 230 -11.48 15.52 -17.51
N VAL A 231 -10.35 15.32 -16.84
CA VAL A 231 -9.12 16.09 -17.06
C VAL A 231 -7.98 15.28 -17.69
N VAL A 232 -8.11 13.95 -17.73
CA VAL A 232 -7.12 13.02 -18.33
C VAL A 232 -7.84 11.89 -19.04
N GLN A 233 -7.58 11.73 -20.34
CA GLN A 233 -8.09 10.61 -21.10
C GLN A 233 -7.16 9.40 -21.00
N ILE A 234 -7.70 8.18 -21.09
CA ILE A 234 -6.93 6.94 -20.95
C ILE A 234 -5.84 6.77 -22.02
N ASP A 235 -6.00 7.36 -23.18
CA ASP A 235 -5.05 7.37 -24.28
C ASP A 235 -3.88 8.35 -24.05
N GLU A 236 -4.02 9.31 -23.13
CA GLU A 236 -2.90 10.15 -22.68
C GLU A 236 -1.89 9.37 -21.83
N VAL A 237 -2.28 8.21 -21.28
CA VAL A 237 -1.40 7.36 -20.45
C VAL A 237 -0.44 6.59 -21.37
N PRO A 238 0.88 6.76 -21.23
CA PRO A 238 1.85 5.99 -22.00
C PRO A 238 1.78 4.49 -21.68
N PRO A 239 2.36 3.63 -22.52
CA PRO A 239 2.57 2.24 -22.15
C PRO A 239 3.32 2.14 -20.81
N LEU A 240 2.81 1.29 -19.92
CA LEU A 240 3.40 1.08 -18.60
C LEU A 240 4.15 -0.27 -18.59
N PRO A 241 5.35 -0.35 -17.98
CA PRO A 241 6.10 -1.60 -17.87
C PRO A 241 5.55 -2.55 -16.79
N VAL A 242 4.43 -2.19 -16.15
CA VAL A 242 3.76 -2.97 -15.10
C VAL A 242 2.50 -3.64 -15.66
N LEU A 243 2.18 -4.83 -15.13
CA LEU A 243 1.04 -5.61 -15.57
C LEU A 243 -0.28 -5.14 -14.93
N GLY A 244 -1.39 -5.42 -15.63
CA GLY A 244 -2.77 -5.15 -15.18
C GLY A 244 -3.33 -3.83 -15.70
N THR A 245 -4.48 -3.90 -16.40
CA THR A 245 -5.18 -2.72 -16.96
C THR A 245 -5.55 -1.69 -15.92
N PHE A 246 -5.83 -2.12 -14.67
CA PHE A 246 -6.10 -1.21 -13.57
C PHE A 246 -4.95 -0.22 -13.29
N GLN A 247 -3.70 -0.54 -13.68
CA GLN A 247 -2.58 0.39 -13.53
C GLN A 247 -2.71 1.60 -14.46
N ARG A 248 -3.32 1.43 -15.63
CA ARG A 248 -3.62 2.57 -16.51
C ARG A 248 -4.65 3.51 -15.86
N THR A 249 -5.64 2.96 -15.18
CA THR A 249 -6.63 3.74 -14.42
C THR A 249 -6.00 4.47 -13.24
N ASN A 250 -5.08 3.81 -12.53
CA ASN A 250 -4.28 4.47 -11.47
C ASN A 250 -3.42 5.61 -12.04
N ALA A 251 -2.87 5.42 -13.24
CA ALA A 251 -2.08 6.45 -13.93
C ALA A 251 -2.92 7.66 -14.35
N VAL A 252 -4.15 7.45 -14.84
CA VAL A 252 -5.11 8.55 -15.09
C VAL A 252 -5.30 9.37 -13.81
N THR A 253 -5.55 8.72 -12.68
CA THR A 253 -5.72 9.39 -11.38
C THR A 253 -4.45 10.12 -10.96
N ALA A 254 -3.28 9.51 -11.12
CA ALA A 254 -1.99 10.13 -10.79
C ALA A 254 -1.72 11.38 -11.64
N ILE A 255 -1.94 11.33 -12.95
CA ILE A 255 -1.78 12.49 -13.84
C ILE A 255 -2.77 13.58 -13.49
N ALA A 256 -4.02 13.22 -13.18
CA ALA A 256 -5.04 14.19 -12.75
C ALA A 256 -4.62 14.93 -11.48
N VAL A 257 -4.05 14.23 -10.49
CA VAL A 257 -3.47 14.84 -9.27
C VAL A 257 -2.33 15.80 -9.64
N LEU A 258 -1.40 15.37 -10.48
CA LEU A 258 -0.26 16.20 -10.90
C LEU A 258 -0.70 17.47 -11.64
N LYS A 259 -1.79 17.41 -12.41
CA LYS A 259 -2.38 18.58 -13.10
C LYS A 259 -2.98 19.62 -12.12
N GLN A 260 -3.33 19.22 -10.87
CA GLN A 260 -3.85 20.14 -9.84
C GLN A 260 -2.74 20.85 -9.04
N LEU A 261 -1.49 20.47 -9.20
CA LEU A 261 -0.37 21.11 -8.51
C LEU A 261 -0.08 22.49 -9.09
N ASP A 262 0.40 23.40 -8.23
CA ASP A 262 0.93 24.67 -8.67
C ASP A 262 2.12 24.51 -9.61
N GLU A 263 2.39 25.50 -10.46
CA GLU A 263 3.44 25.47 -11.47
C GLU A 263 4.83 25.10 -10.89
N SER A 264 5.12 25.56 -9.67
CA SER A 264 6.39 25.27 -8.97
C SER A 264 6.60 23.80 -8.64
N LEU A 265 5.53 23.03 -8.48
CA LEU A 265 5.55 21.58 -8.15
C LEU A 265 5.14 20.71 -9.33
N ARG A 266 4.43 21.26 -10.32
CA ARG A 266 3.86 20.49 -11.43
C ARG A 266 4.96 19.92 -12.34
N PRO A 267 5.07 18.58 -12.47
CA PRO A 267 6.01 17.97 -13.41
C PRO A 267 5.66 18.31 -14.86
N SER A 268 6.70 18.45 -15.69
CA SER A 268 6.49 18.51 -17.14
C SER A 268 5.94 17.17 -17.68
N ARG A 269 5.32 17.22 -18.86
CA ARG A 269 4.87 15.99 -19.56
C ARG A 269 6.03 15.00 -19.74
N ASP A 270 7.21 15.48 -20.12
CA ASP A 270 8.38 14.62 -20.34
C ASP A 270 8.86 13.95 -19.05
N ALA A 271 8.78 14.64 -17.90
CA ALA A 271 9.10 14.06 -16.60
C ALA A 271 8.12 12.92 -16.25
N ILE A 272 6.82 13.12 -16.51
CA ILE A 272 5.80 12.08 -16.32
C ILE A 272 6.07 10.87 -17.21
N LEU A 273 6.35 11.10 -18.51
CA LEU A 273 6.62 10.02 -19.46
C LEU A 273 7.87 9.22 -19.07
N ARG A 274 8.98 9.89 -18.72
CA ARG A 274 10.19 9.21 -18.24
C ARG A 274 9.90 8.36 -16.99
N SER A 275 9.25 8.94 -15.99
CA SER A 275 8.92 8.23 -14.76
C SER A 275 8.05 7.00 -15.01
N PHE A 276 7.07 7.10 -15.90
CA PHE A 276 6.15 6.02 -16.20
C PHE A 276 6.79 4.91 -17.04
N SER A 277 7.78 5.23 -17.89
CA SER A 277 8.53 4.22 -18.65
C SER A 277 9.46 3.37 -17.76
N GLU A 278 9.83 3.86 -16.59
CA GLU A 278 10.69 3.19 -15.60
C GLU A 278 9.89 2.68 -14.38
N LEU A 279 8.57 2.70 -14.45
CA LEU A 279 7.70 2.40 -13.32
C LEU A 279 7.91 0.96 -12.82
N SER A 280 8.19 0.83 -11.55
CA SER A 280 8.18 -0.43 -10.81
C SER A 280 7.31 -0.28 -9.57
N ILE A 281 6.43 -1.27 -9.33
CA ILE A 281 5.54 -1.29 -8.17
C ILE A 281 5.71 -2.64 -7.49
N PRO A 282 6.58 -2.74 -6.48
CA PRO A 282 6.88 -3.99 -5.80
C PRO A 282 5.63 -4.72 -5.29
N GLY A 283 5.53 -6.01 -5.58
CA GLY A 283 4.44 -6.87 -5.13
C GLY A 283 3.05 -6.52 -5.69
N ARG A 284 2.95 -5.82 -6.81
CA ARG A 284 1.69 -5.47 -7.48
C ARG A 284 1.74 -5.91 -8.94
N MET A 285 1.38 -7.17 -9.21
CA MET A 285 1.58 -7.79 -10.53
C MET A 285 3.01 -7.61 -11.03
N GLU A 286 3.97 -7.65 -10.10
CA GLU A 286 5.38 -7.44 -10.38
C GLU A 286 5.94 -8.64 -11.13
N LEU A 287 6.33 -8.43 -12.37
CA LEU A 287 6.90 -9.45 -13.22
C LEU A 287 8.42 -9.51 -13.06
N VAL A 288 8.91 -10.66 -12.67
CA VAL A 288 10.34 -10.97 -12.73
C VAL A 288 10.61 -11.79 -13.98
N PRO A 289 11.55 -11.35 -14.85
CA PRO A 289 11.85 -12.03 -16.12
C PRO A 289 12.70 -13.29 -15.88
N ALA A 290 12.12 -14.26 -15.16
CA ALA A 290 12.68 -15.60 -14.97
C ALA A 290 12.15 -16.55 -16.04
N LYS A 291 12.68 -17.78 -16.07
CA LYS A 291 12.23 -18.85 -16.96
C LYS A 291 11.84 -20.07 -16.12
N PRO A 292 10.53 -20.40 -15.98
CA PRO A 292 9.36 -19.63 -16.44
C PRO A 292 9.23 -18.27 -15.72
N PRO A 293 8.42 -17.32 -16.26
CA PRO A 293 8.20 -16.02 -15.64
C PRO A 293 7.58 -16.17 -14.24
N VAL A 294 7.98 -15.29 -13.30
CA VAL A 294 7.44 -15.26 -11.95
C VAL A 294 6.75 -13.93 -11.72
N VAL A 295 5.53 -13.96 -11.19
CA VAL A 295 4.74 -12.79 -10.82
C VAL A 295 4.59 -12.77 -9.31
N PHE A 296 4.86 -11.61 -8.70
CA PHE A 296 4.60 -11.33 -7.29
C PHE A 296 3.40 -10.42 -7.14
N ASP A 297 2.38 -10.85 -6.39
CA ASP A 297 1.22 -10.03 -6.09
C ASP A 297 0.72 -10.23 -4.65
N MET A 298 0.52 -9.13 -3.94
CA MET A 298 0.10 -9.10 -2.54
C MET A 298 -1.41 -9.28 -2.33
N ALA A 299 -2.16 -9.88 -3.26
CA ALA A 299 -3.57 -10.17 -3.09
C ALA A 299 -3.79 -11.07 -1.87
N HIS A 300 -4.62 -10.64 -0.92
CA HIS A 300 -4.83 -11.33 0.35
C HIS A 300 -6.29 -11.30 0.84
N ASN A 301 -7.21 -10.87 -0.01
CA ASN A 301 -8.66 -10.95 0.17
C ASN A 301 -9.34 -11.24 -1.17
N ALA A 302 -10.65 -11.49 -1.16
CA ALA A 302 -11.41 -11.89 -2.34
C ALA A 302 -11.32 -10.84 -3.47
N GLU A 303 -11.57 -9.56 -3.19
CA GLU A 303 -11.54 -8.46 -4.19
C GLU A 303 -10.18 -8.36 -4.88
N LYS A 304 -9.08 -8.44 -4.11
CA LYS A 304 -7.72 -8.40 -4.66
C LYS A 304 -7.38 -9.66 -5.46
N ALA A 305 -7.89 -10.84 -5.03
CA ALA A 305 -7.74 -12.08 -5.78
C ALA A 305 -8.50 -12.02 -7.13
N GLU A 306 -9.69 -11.41 -7.17
CA GLU A 306 -10.43 -11.16 -8.41
C GLU A 306 -9.65 -10.24 -9.35
N SER A 307 -9.07 -9.16 -8.84
CA SER A 307 -8.21 -8.24 -9.60
C SER A 307 -6.95 -8.93 -10.14
N LEU A 308 -6.31 -9.76 -9.32
CA LEU A 308 -5.15 -10.57 -9.72
C LEU A 308 -5.53 -11.53 -10.86
N VAL A 309 -6.61 -12.30 -10.70
CA VAL A 309 -7.08 -13.26 -11.72
C VAL A 309 -7.44 -12.56 -13.04
N ALA A 310 -8.12 -11.41 -12.99
CA ALA A 310 -8.43 -10.62 -14.15
C ALA A 310 -7.16 -10.19 -14.90
N SER A 311 -6.15 -9.71 -14.17
CA SER A 311 -4.86 -9.29 -14.73
C SER A 311 -4.06 -10.45 -15.30
N LEU A 312 -4.07 -11.61 -14.63
CA LEU A 312 -3.40 -12.83 -15.14
C LEU A 312 -4.07 -13.34 -16.41
N ARG A 313 -5.41 -13.31 -16.47
CA ARG A 313 -6.17 -13.71 -17.66
C ARG A 313 -5.83 -12.85 -18.87
N GLU A 314 -5.62 -11.56 -18.65
CA GLU A 314 -5.25 -10.62 -19.70
C GLU A 314 -3.77 -10.79 -20.13
N SER A 315 -2.85 -10.77 -19.15
CA SER A 315 -1.41 -10.73 -19.41
C SER A 315 -0.82 -12.10 -19.80
N PHE A 316 -1.47 -13.20 -19.38
CA PHE A 316 -1.01 -14.58 -19.57
C PHE A 316 -2.12 -15.47 -20.16
N ALA A 317 -2.86 -14.95 -21.15
CA ALA A 317 -3.97 -15.66 -21.79
C ALA A 317 -3.54 -17.07 -22.27
N GLY A 318 -4.31 -18.10 -21.90
CA GLY A 318 -4.07 -19.48 -22.29
C GLY A 318 -2.95 -20.20 -21.54
N ARG A 319 -2.18 -19.51 -20.69
CA ARG A 319 -1.12 -20.15 -19.89
C ARG A 319 -1.67 -20.79 -18.63
N ARG A 320 -1.03 -21.86 -18.17
CA ARG A 320 -1.30 -22.45 -16.86
C ARG A 320 -0.59 -21.64 -15.78
N VAL A 321 -1.27 -21.47 -14.64
CA VAL A 321 -0.75 -20.75 -13.49
C VAL A 321 -0.31 -21.74 -12.40
N HIS A 322 0.94 -21.62 -11.94
CA HIS A 322 1.46 -22.34 -10.80
C HIS A 322 1.49 -21.41 -9.60
N TYR A 323 0.47 -21.49 -8.75
CA TYR A 323 0.38 -20.65 -7.58
C TYR A 323 1.25 -21.16 -6.43
N VAL A 324 2.02 -20.26 -5.81
CA VAL A 324 2.63 -20.41 -4.49
C VAL A 324 1.85 -19.52 -3.53
N VAL A 325 1.11 -20.12 -2.59
CA VAL A 325 0.11 -19.40 -1.79
C VAL A 325 0.37 -19.58 -0.30
N ALA A 326 0.43 -18.45 0.41
CA ALA A 326 0.31 -18.42 1.86
C ALA A 326 -0.73 -17.39 2.28
N ILE A 327 -1.70 -17.79 3.09
CA ILE A 327 -2.81 -16.94 3.54
C ILE A 327 -2.74 -16.77 5.05
N GLY A 328 -2.89 -15.54 5.53
CA GLY A 328 -2.90 -15.21 6.96
C GLY A 328 -4.25 -15.42 7.61
N GLU A 329 -4.27 -15.83 8.89
CA GLU A 329 -5.48 -15.81 9.71
C GLU A 329 -5.91 -14.37 10.05
N PRO A 330 -7.20 -14.04 10.14
CA PRO A 330 -8.41 -14.84 9.90
C PRO A 330 -9.04 -14.63 8.51
N LYS A 331 -8.25 -14.67 7.43
CA LYS A 331 -8.77 -14.43 6.06
C LYS A 331 -9.65 -15.56 5.56
N ASP A 332 -10.61 -15.25 4.69
CA ASP A 332 -11.44 -16.24 4.00
C ASP A 332 -10.63 -16.96 2.90
N ALA A 333 -9.86 -17.95 3.33
CA ALA A 333 -9.02 -18.74 2.45
C ALA A 333 -9.83 -19.50 1.40
N ARG A 334 -11.03 -20.01 1.75
CA ARG A 334 -11.89 -20.73 0.83
C ARG A 334 -12.27 -19.85 -0.35
N ARG A 335 -12.78 -18.65 -0.08
CA ARG A 335 -13.19 -17.72 -1.11
C ARG A 335 -12.01 -17.26 -2.00
N ILE A 336 -10.86 -17.01 -1.40
CA ILE A 336 -9.64 -16.67 -2.15
C ILE A 336 -9.25 -17.81 -3.11
N LEU A 337 -9.22 -19.06 -2.62
CA LEU A 337 -8.85 -20.22 -3.44
C LEU A 337 -9.88 -20.51 -4.54
N GLU A 338 -11.18 -20.36 -4.29
CA GLU A 338 -12.22 -20.46 -5.31
C GLU A 338 -11.96 -19.49 -6.47
N ILE A 339 -11.60 -18.25 -6.17
CA ILE A 339 -11.30 -17.21 -7.17
C ILE A 339 -10.03 -17.57 -7.95
N LEU A 340 -8.94 -17.91 -7.27
CA LEU A 340 -7.67 -18.28 -7.93
C LEU A 340 -7.85 -19.53 -8.82
N ALA A 341 -8.71 -20.47 -8.43
CA ALA A 341 -8.99 -21.70 -9.14
C ALA A 341 -9.83 -21.52 -10.42
N THR A 342 -10.29 -20.31 -10.72
CA THR A 342 -11.01 -20.00 -11.97
C THR A 342 -10.11 -19.98 -13.22
N LEU A 343 -8.78 -19.96 -13.02
CA LEU A 343 -7.79 -20.17 -14.07
C LEU A 343 -7.31 -21.64 -14.10
N PRO A 344 -6.85 -22.14 -15.25
CA PRO A 344 -6.11 -23.40 -15.30
C PRO A 344 -4.88 -23.32 -14.39
N SER A 345 -4.90 -24.01 -13.25
CA SER A 345 -3.89 -23.78 -12.22
C SER A 345 -3.53 -25.03 -11.42
N THR A 346 -2.33 -24.98 -10.81
CA THR A 346 -1.89 -25.86 -9.74
C THR A 346 -1.55 -25.03 -8.50
N PHE A 347 -1.58 -25.66 -7.33
CA PHE A 347 -1.33 -24.98 -6.06
C PHE A 347 -0.15 -25.63 -5.32
N THR A 348 0.72 -24.79 -4.79
CA THR A 348 1.70 -25.14 -3.77
C THR A 348 1.44 -24.21 -2.58
N PHE A 349 0.94 -24.77 -1.49
CA PHE A 349 0.64 -24.05 -0.26
C PHE A 349 1.86 -24.00 0.62
N THR A 350 2.15 -22.81 1.16
CA THR A 350 3.30 -22.60 2.03
C THR A 350 2.94 -21.73 3.23
N SER A 351 3.93 -21.36 4.01
CA SER A 351 3.83 -20.53 5.21
C SER A 351 4.67 -19.27 5.04
N TYR A 352 4.70 -18.44 6.06
CA TYR A 352 5.63 -17.31 6.23
C TYR A 352 5.84 -17.05 7.72
N VAL A 353 6.93 -16.37 8.05
CA VAL A 353 7.20 -15.91 9.42
C VAL A 353 6.99 -14.40 9.49
N ALA A 354 6.11 -13.95 10.39
CA ALA A 354 5.90 -12.53 10.63
C ALA A 354 5.47 -12.29 12.09
N ALA A 355 6.04 -11.27 12.72
CA ALA A 355 5.72 -10.93 14.11
C ALA A 355 4.23 -10.58 14.28
N GLY A 356 3.57 -11.23 15.25
CA GLY A 356 2.15 -10.99 15.56
C GLY A 356 1.17 -11.45 14.47
N ARG A 357 1.61 -12.17 13.43
CA ARG A 357 0.77 -12.68 12.35
C ARG A 357 0.96 -14.18 12.16
N ARG A 358 -0.13 -14.92 12.02
CA ARG A 358 -0.10 -16.35 11.79
C ARG A 358 -0.57 -16.67 10.38
N ALA A 359 0.20 -17.50 9.67
CA ALA A 359 -0.24 -18.12 8.44
C ALA A 359 -1.16 -19.31 8.75
N ILE A 360 -2.15 -19.52 7.91
CA ILE A 360 -2.93 -20.77 7.90
C ILE A 360 -1.96 -21.90 7.52
N ALA A 361 -1.96 -22.99 8.28
CA ALA A 361 -1.07 -24.13 8.02
C ALA A 361 -1.24 -24.62 6.56
N PRO A 362 -0.14 -24.92 5.83
CA PRO A 362 -0.19 -25.38 4.44
C PRO A 362 -1.08 -26.61 4.24
N SER A 363 -1.06 -27.56 5.18
CA SER A 363 -1.95 -28.73 5.18
C SER A 363 -3.44 -28.36 5.24
N ARG A 364 -3.78 -27.35 6.04
CA ARG A 364 -5.16 -26.83 6.14
C ARG A 364 -5.59 -26.14 4.84
N LEU A 365 -4.72 -25.40 4.18
CA LEU A 365 -4.97 -24.82 2.86
C LEU A 365 -5.19 -25.93 1.82
N SER A 366 -4.42 -27.02 1.86
CA SER A 366 -4.63 -28.21 1.00
C SER A 366 -6.03 -28.82 1.21
N THR A 367 -6.42 -29.03 2.46
CA THR A 367 -7.77 -29.55 2.79
C THR A 367 -8.89 -28.62 2.29
N ILE A 368 -8.71 -27.28 2.41
CA ILE A 368 -9.68 -26.33 1.87
C ILE A 368 -9.74 -26.44 0.34
N ALA A 369 -8.59 -26.53 -0.35
CA ALA A 369 -8.55 -26.71 -1.79
C ALA A 369 -9.25 -28.00 -2.23
N GLU A 370 -9.03 -29.12 -1.54
CA GLU A 370 -9.70 -30.40 -1.81
C GLU A 370 -11.23 -30.26 -1.69
N SER A 371 -11.72 -29.51 -0.70
CA SER A 371 -13.16 -29.27 -0.50
C SER A 371 -13.83 -28.49 -1.64
N ILE A 372 -13.06 -27.83 -2.50
CA ILE A 372 -13.52 -27.14 -3.72
C ILE A 372 -13.09 -27.86 -5.01
N GLY A 373 -12.71 -29.14 -4.90
CA GLY A 373 -12.32 -29.98 -6.03
C GLY A 373 -10.96 -29.61 -6.65
N ARG A 374 -10.06 -29.04 -5.86
CA ARG A 374 -8.70 -28.67 -6.28
C ARG A 374 -7.66 -29.38 -5.43
N TRP A 375 -6.50 -29.66 -6.05
CA TRP A 375 -5.38 -30.31 -5.39
C TRP A 375 -4.21 -29.37 -5.29
N GLY A 376 -3.48 -29.44 -4.18
CA GLY A 376 -2.26 -28.67 -3.96
C GLY A 376 -1.29 -29.37 -3.05
N ARG A 377 -0.01 -29.08 -3.21
CA ARG A 377 1.06 -29.56 -2.34
C ARG A 377 1.19 -28.66 -1.12
N ALA A 378 1.31 -29.25 0.05
CA ALA A 378 1.63 -28.53 1.29
C ALA A 378 3.13 -28.62 1.56
N ILE A 379 3.84 -27.49 1.46
CA ILE A 379 5.29 -27.36 1.68
C ILE A 379 5.50 -26.19 2.63
N GLY A 380 6.03 -26.46 3.84
CA GLY A 380 6.15 -25.45 4.89
C GLY A 380 7.14 -24.32 4.56
N ASP A 381 8.28 -24.70 3.97
CA ASP A 381 9.31 -23.74 3.57
C ASP A 381 8.92 -23.02 2.28
N PRO A 382 8.85 -21.66 2.28
CA PRO A 382 8.41 -20.91 1.11
C PRO A 382 9.38 -20.98 -0.06
N VAL A 383 10.67 -21.11 0.20
CA VAL A 383 11.71 -21.21 -0.84
C VAL A 383 11.63 -22.57 -1.54
N GLU A 384 11.43 -23.64 -0.77
CA GLU A 384 11.19 -24.97 -1.33
C GLU A 384 9.88 -24.98 -2.13
N ALA A 385 8.81 -24.37 -1.63
CA ALA A 385 7.52 -24.25 -2.32
C ALA A 385 7.66 -23.57 -3.67
N LEU A 386 8.37 -22.44 -3.74
CA LEU A 386 8.67 -21.73 -4.99
C LEU A 386 9.52 -22.58 -5.93
N THR A 387 10.53 -23.26 -5.41
CA THR A 387 11.40 -24.16 -6.20
C THR A 387 10.60 -25.29 -6.83
N VAL A 388 9.69 -25.91 -6.08
CA VAL A 388 8.81 -26.97 -6.58
C VAL A 388 7.85 -26.42 -7.64
N ALA A 389 7.21 -25.29 -7.39
CA ALA A 389 6.30 -24.66 -8.36
C ALA A 389 7.02 -24.35 -9.69
N ARG A 390 8.24 -23.81 -9.63
CA ARG A 390 9.06 -23.53 -10.81
C ARG A 390 9.50 -24.79 -11.58
N ARG A 391 9.77 -25.90 -10.88
CA ARG A 391 10.10 -27.18 -11.51
C ARG A 391 8.91 -27.84 -12.21
N LEU A 392 7.69 -27.58 -11.72
CA LEU A 392 6.46 -28.09 -12.31
C LEU A 392 6.01 -27.29 -13.55
N ALA A 393 6.40 -26.04 -13.60
CA ALA A 393 6.04 -25.12 -14.67
C ALA A 393 6.90 -25.36 -15.93
N THR A 394 6.26 -25.33 -17.08
CA THR A 394 6.93 -25.28 -18.37
C THR A 394 7.30 -23.84 -18.75
N MET A 395 7.99 -23.66 -19.87
CA MET A 395 8.34 -22.32 -20.38
C MET A 395 7.13 -21.49 -20.79
N ASP A 396 6.00 -22.16 -21.11
CA ASP A 396 4.75 -21.54 -21.52
C ASP A 396 3.83 -21.24 -20.33
N ASP A 397 4.20 -21.63 -19.13
CA ASP A 397 3.44 -21.39 -17.90
C ASP A 397 3.90 -20.10 -17.20
N VAL A 398 3.20 -19.74 -16.13
CA VAL A 398 3.57 -18.64 -15.21
C VAL A 398 3.51 -19.10 -13.76
N VAL A 399 4.51 -18.74 -12.98
CA VAL A 399 4.50 -18.95 -11.53
C VAL A 399 4.03 -17.68 -10.84
N VAL A 400 3.08 -17.79 -9.90
CA VAL A 400 2.50 -16.63 -9.19
C VAL A 400 2.63 -16.83 -7.69
N VAL A 401 3.34 -15.94 -7.02
CA VAL A 401 3.44 -15.90 -5.55
C VAL A 401 2.41 -14.91 -5.03
N THR A 402 1.49 -15.38 -4.15
CA THR A 402 0.39 -14.55 -3.66
C THR A 402 -0.21 -15.02 -2.33
N GLY A 403 -1.24 -14.34 -1.87
CA GLY A 403 -2.02 -14.66 -0.67
C GLY A 403 -1.61 -13.89 0.59
N SER A 404 -0.39 -13.35 0.63
CA SER A 404 0.09 -12.53 1.74
C SER A 404 1.23 -11.61 1.30
N THR A 405 1.27 -10.40 1.86
CA THR A 405 2.43 -9.50 1.72
C THR A 405 3.73 -10.17 2.22
N PHE A 406 3.64 -10.96 3.28
CA PHE A 406 4.81 -11.57 3.92
C PHE A 406 5.48 -12.64 3.04
N VAL A 407 4.70 -13.56 2.45
CA VAL A 407 5.28 -14.55 1.53
C VAL A 407 5.82 -13.91 0.26
N VAL A 408 5.17 -12.85 -0.22
CA VAL A 408 5.65 -12.07 -1.37
C VAL A 408 6.96 -11.39 -1.02
N GLY A 409 7.05 -10.73 0.13
CA GLY A 409 8.27 -10.11 0.61
C GLY A 409 9.42 -11.14 0.66
N GLU A 410 9.26 -12.20 1.44
CA GLU A 410 10.27 -13.23 1.65
C GLU A 410 10.79 -13.86 0.34
N LEU A 411 9.89 -14.19 -0.60
CA LEU A 411 10.28 -14.85 -1.85
C LEU A 411 10.79 -13.88 -2.92
N ARG A 412 10.41 -12.61 -2.85
CA ARG A 412 10.87 -11.60 -3.79
C ARG A 412 12.38 -11.35 -3.69
N GLU A 413 12.94 -11.40 -2.48
CA GLU A 413 14.38 -11.21 -2.23
C GLU A 413 15.26 -12.20 -3.00
N TRP A 414 14.73 -13.36 -3.33
CA TRP A 414 15.44 -14.36 -4.16
C TRP A 414 15.72 -13.87 -5.58
N PHE A 415 14.99 -12.89 -6.07
CA PHE A 415 15.12 -12.36 -7.42
C PHE A 415 15.58 -10.90 -7.43
N ILE A 416 15.14 -10.14 -6.46
CA ILE A 416 15.37 -8.70 -6.37
C ILE A 416 15.77 -8.41 -4.93
N PRO A 417 17.09 -8.31 -4.65
CA PRO A 417 17.59 -7.99 -3.32
C PRO A 417 16.93 -6.71 -2.79
N ALA A 418 16.62 -6.68 -1.49
CA ALA A 418 16.15 -5.47 -0.84
C ALA A 418 17.22 -4.39 -0.99
N THR A 419 16.85 -3.22 -1.49
CA THR A 419 17.70 -2.03 -1.42
C THR A 419 17.64 -1.50 0.01
N VAL A 420 18.62 -1.91 0.82
CA VAL A 420 18.80 -1.44 2.20
C VAL A 420 19.59 -0.15 2.21
#